data_57e776234d524a1d30b76ab3abecae17
#
_entry.id   57e776234d524a1d30b76ab3abecae17
#
_cell.length_a   1.000
_cell.length_b   1.000
_cell.length_c   1.000
_cell.angle_alpha   90.00
_cell.angle_beta   90.00
_cell.angle_gamma   90.00
#
_symmetry.space_group_name_H-M   'P 1'
#
loop_
_entity.id
_entity.type
_entity.pdbx_description
1 polymer ?
#
loop_
_entity_poly.entity_id
_entity_poly.type
_entity_poly.pdbx_seq_one_letter_code
_entity_poly.pdbx_strand_id
1 'polypeptide(L)'
;ERKIIVSSFRHAERQPEAKHFERFFSSHGYSVHHLQRGTIFEGAGDALFDTQGRLWAGSGIRSDPHALDEIMAVFDIKAHGLKLVDPHWYHLDTAFCPLPRGQAIAYAKAFSGNSVAALNDAFGANIIWVPEADAKNFACNAISIGXXXXIGQRIVMHRASAELESTLAQRGFEVITADVSEFIKAGGACKCLTLEI
;
A
#
# COMPACT_ATOMS: atom_id res chain seq x y z
N GLU A 1 22.97 3.76 0.45
CA GLU A 1 22.85 2.94 -0.77
C GLU A 1 21.35 2.72 -1.08
N ARG A 2 20.95 2.96 -2.35
CA ARG A 2 19.58 2.70 -2.80
C ARG A 2 19.41 1.23 -3.06
N LYS A 3 18.45 0.60 -2.40
CA LYS A 3 18.19 -0.83 -2.54
C LYS A 3 16.77 -1.06 -3.08
N ILE A 4 16.61 -2.10 -3.88
CA ILE A 4 15.28 -2.62 -4.23
C ILE A 4 15.25 -4.14 -4.07
N ILE A 5 14.06 -4.65 -3.80
CA ILE A 5 13.78 -6.08 -3.88
C ILE A 5 12.91 -6.29 -5.13
N VAL A 6 13.38 -7.18 -6.00
CA VAL A 6 12.63 -7.52 -7.21
C VAL A 6 11.42 -8.37 -6.83
N SER A 7 10.25 -8.03 -7.37
CA SER A 7 9.01 -8.77 -7.12
C SER A 7 9.10 -10.21 -7.61
N SER A 8 8.54 -11.12 -6.83
CA SER A 8 8.35 -12.51 -7.20
C SER A 8 6.84 -12.73 -7.31
N PHE A 9 6.32 -12.67 -8.53
CA PHE A 9 4.87 -12.69 -8.77
C PHE A 9 4.28 -14.09 -8.66
N ARG A 10 3.13 -14.19 -8.00
CA ARG A 10 2.37 -15.44 -7.87
C ARG A 10 1.84 -15.92 -9.22
N HIS A 11 1.31 -15.01 -10.02
CA HIS A 11 0.70 -15.33 -11.31
C HIS A 11 1.75 -15.35 -12.43
N ALA A 12 1.75 -16.44 -13.21
CA ALA A 12 2.75 -16.67 -14.26
C ALA A 12 2.77 -15.54 -15.29
N GLU A 13 1.63 -14.96 -15.57
CA GLU A 13 1.47 -13.87 -16.55
C GLU A 13 2.25 -12.62 -16.15
N ARG A 14 2.46 -12.43 -14.85
CA ARG A 14 3.18 -11.26 -14.33
C ARG A 14 4.67 -11.51 -14.12
N GLN A 15 5.10 -12.77 -14.05
CA GLN A 15 6.50 -13.07 -13.75
C GLN A 15 7.51 -12.38 -14.68
N PRO A 16 7.23 -12.24 -16.00
CA PRO A 16 8.18 -11.53 -16.86
C PRO A 16 8.39 -10.05 -16.49
N GLU A 17 7.43 -9.41 -15.79
CA GLU A 17 7.57 -8.00 -15.38
C GLU A 17 8.81 -7.79 -14.52
N ALA A 18 9.15 -8.76 -13.65
CA ALA A 18 10.27 -8.66 -12.72
C ALA A 18 11.58 -8.29 -13.42
N LYS A 19 11.86 -8.91 -14.57
CA LYS A 19 13.10 -8.66 -15.32
C LYS A 19 13.18 -7.23 -15.87
N HIS A 20 12.03 -6.64 -16.20
CA HIS A 20 12.00 -5.26 -16.69
C HIS A 20 12.29 -4.28 -15.55
N PHE A 21 11.68 -4.49 -14.38
CA PHE A 21 11.95 -3.66 -13.20
C PHE A 21 13.39 -3.82 -12.74
N GLU A 22 13.90 -5.06 -12.69
CA GLU A 22 15.29 -5.32 -12.33
C GLU A 22 16.26 -4.53 -13.21
N ARG A 23 16.07 -4.60 -14.54
CA ARG A 23 16.90 -3.88 -15.49
C ARG A 23 16.80 -2.37 -15.29
N PHE A 24 15.58 -1.87 -15.11
CA PHE A 24 15.35 -0.44 -14.90
C PHE A 24 16.09 0.07 -13.67
N PHE A 25 15.86 -0.55 -12.52
CA PHE A 25 16.45 -0.09 -11.27
C PHE A 25 17.98 -0.28 -11.25
N SER A 26 18.48 -1.38 -11.80
CA SER A 26 19.92 -1.60 -11.91
C SER A 26 20.58 -0.50 -12.74
N SER A 27 19.98 -0.11 -13.88
CA SER A 27 20.53 0.95 -14.73
C SER A 27 20.45 2.34 -14.09
N HIS A 28 19.63 2.50 -13.03
CA HIS A 28 19.52 3.75 -12.27
C HIS A 28 20.33 3.73 -10.96
N GLY A 29 21.24 2.77 -10.81
CA GLY A 29 22.18 2.73 -9.70
C GLY A 29 21.64 2.16 -8.39
N TYR A 30 20.56 1.37 -8.47
CA TYR A 30 20.04 0.67 -7.30
C TYR A 30 20.75 -0.67 -7.12
N SER A 31 20.99 -1.04 -5.86
CA SER A 31 21.42 -2.39 -5.49
C SER A 31 20.20 -3.30 -5.53
N VAL A 32 20.24 -4.30 -6.39
CA VAL A 32 19.12 -5.21 -6.65
C VAL A 32 19.22 -6.45 -5.79
N HIS A 33 18.16 -6.77 -5.08
CA HIS A 33 18.08 -7.95 -4.21
C HIS A 33 16.94 -8.86 -4.66
N HIS A 34 17.13 -10.15 -4.49
CA HIS A 34 16.12 -11.17 -4.75
C HIS A 34 15.82 -11.91 -3.44
N LEU A 35 14.58 -12.24 -3.21
CA LEU A 35 14.20 -13.09 -2.09
C LEU A 35 14.57 -14.56 -2.40
N GLN A 36 14.54 -15.41 -1.40
CA GLN A 36 14.85 -16.84 -1.56
C GLN A 36 13.92 -17.45 -2.61
N ARG A 37 14.47 -18.40 -3.34
CA ARG A 37 13.71 -19.06 -4.40
C ARG A 37 12.45 -19.71 -3.83
N GLY A 38 11.32 -19.33 -4.37
CA GLY A 38 10.01 -19.83 -3.95
C GLY A 38 9.24 -18.90 -3.04
N THR A 39 9.89 -17.88 -2.46
CA THR A 39 9.17 -16.86 -1.69
C THR A 39 8.45 -15.92 -2.67
N ILE A 40 7.15 -15.78 -2.49
CA ILE A 40 6.33 -14.87 -3.30
C ILE A 40 6.19 -13.54 -2.59
N PHE A 41 6.50 -12.46 -3.31
CA PHE A 41 6.31 -11.09 -2.81
C PHE A 41 6.04 -10.17 -4.00
N GLU A 42 4.87 -9.57 -4.03
CA GLU A 42 4.43 -8.79 -5.20
C GLU A 42 4.79 -7.30 -5.13
N GLY A 43 5.76 -6.96 -4.27
CA GLY A 43 6.37 -5.64 -4.33
C GLY A 43 5.56 -4.54 -3.65
N ALA A 44 5.58 -3.35 -4.28
CA ALA A 44 5.07 -2.12 -3.67
C ALA A 44 3.58 -2.15 -3.32
N GLY A 45 2.79 -3.02 -3.96
CA GLY A 45 1.38 -3.20 -3.60
C GLY A 45 1.21 -3.80 -2.19
N ASP A 46 2.19 -4.58 -1.76
CA ASP A 46 2.19 -5.23 -0.44
C ASP A 46 3.28 -4.67 0.49
N ALA A 47 3.87 -3.50 0.18
CA ALA A 47 4.89 -2.89 1.03
C ALA A 47 4.73 -1.37 1.01
N LEU A 48 4.26 -0.81 2.12
CA LEU A 48 3.94 0.61 2.23
C LEU A 48 4.67 1.23 3.42
N PHE A 49 5.38 2.32 3.17
CA PHE A 49 6.00 3.09 4.26
C PHE A 49 5.02 4.15 4.76
N ASP A 50 4.96 4.32 6.06
CA ASP A 50 4.26 5.45 6.63
C ASP A 50 5.22 6.63 6.89
N THR A 51 4.68 7.75 7.32
CA THR A 51 5.47 8.97 7.54
C THR A 51 6.38 8.91 8.77
N GLN A 52 6.28 7.82 9.55
CA GLN A 52 7.19 7.56 10.67
C GLN A 52 8.33 6.62 10.25
N GLY A 53 8.36 6.22 8.98
CA GLY A 53 9.35 5.31 8.45
C GLY A 53 9.10 3.84 8.77
N ARG A 54 7.91 3.50 9.29
CA ARG A 54 7.55 2.10 9.55
C ARG A 54 7.12 1.47 8.24
N LEU A 55 7.60 0.26 7.99
CA LEU A 55 7.17 -0.54 6.85
C LEU A 55 5.97 -1.41 7.24
N TRP A 56 4.92 -1.35 6.46
CA TRP A 56 3.74 -2.21 6.56
C TRP A 56 3.75 -3.18 5.40
N ALA A 57 3.71 -4.48 5.67
CA ALA A 57 3.79 -5.51 4.64
C ALA A 57 2.55 -6.40 4.63
N GLY A 58 1.90 -6.47 3.49
CA GLY A 58 0.71 -7.29 3.27
C GLY A 58 1.06 -8.73 2.95
N SER A 59 0.23 -9.66 3.42
CA SER A 59 0.40 -11.08 3.08
C SER A 59 -0.95 -11.82 3.11
N GLY A 60 -0.96 -13.04 2.61
CA GLY A 60 -2.11 -13.94 2.71
C GLY A 60 -2.82 -14.20 1.39
N ILE A 61 -2.84 -13.24 0.49
CA ILE A 61 -3.49 -13.40 -0.83
C ILE A 61 -2.43 -13.51 -1.94
N ARG A 62 -1.63 -12.45 -2.13
CA ARG A 62 -0.61 -12.42 -3.19
C ARG A 62 0.79 -12.69 -2.66
N SER A 63 1.15 -12.08 -1.56
CA SER A 63 2.50 -12.23 -0.98
C SER A 63 2.50 -13.22 0.18
N ASP A 64 3.62 -13.88 0.38
CA ASP A 64 3.80 -14.86 1.45
C ASP A 64 4.21 -14.17 2.74
N PRO A 65 3.73 -14.64 3.91
CA PRO A 65 4.12 -14.02 5.18
C PRO A 65 5.62 -14.13 5.46
N HIS A 66 6.30 -15.16 4.93
CA HIS A 66 7.75 -15.34 5.12
C HIS A 66 8.58 -14.27 4.41
N ALA A 67 8.03 -13.61 3.40
CA ALA A 67 8.73 -12.52 2.70
C ALA A 67 9.11 -11.40 3.67
N LEU A 68 8.32 -11.20 4.74
CA LEU A 68 8.55 -10.11 5.69
C LEU A 68 9.95 -10.20 6.33
N ASP A 69 10.36 -11.39 6.77
CA ASP A 69 11.65 -11.57 7.43
C ASP A 69 12.80 -11.25 6.48
N GLU A 70 12.68 -11.67 5.22
CA GLU A 70 13.70 -11.40 4.20
C GLU A 70 13.76 -9.90 3.86
N ILE A 71 12.61 -9.24 3.75
CA ILE A 71 12.53 -7.78 3.50
C ILE A 71 13.21 -7.02 4.64
N MET A 72 12.90 -7.39 5.88
CA MET A 72 13.53 -6.76 7.05
C MET A 72 15.05 -6.91 7.02
N ALA A 73 15.54 -8.10 6.64
CA ALA A 73 16.97 -8.36 6.57
C ALA A 73 17.66 -7.54 5.47
N VAL A 74 17.05 -7.42 4.29
CA VAL A 74 17.64 -6.67 3.16
C VAL A 74 17.75 -5.17 3.49
N PHE A 75 16.70 -4.61 4.07
CA PHE A 75 16.66 -3.17 4.33
C PHE A 75 17.17 -2.78 5.72
N ASP A 76 17.42 -3.74 6.60
CA ASP A 76 17.83 -3.54 8.00
C ASP A 76 16.81 -2.65 8.72
N ILE A 77 15.53 -3.01 8.61
CA ILE A 77 14.41 -2.27 9.22
C ILE A 77 13.45 -3.23 9.90
N LYS A 78 12.64 -2.68 10.80
CA LYS A 78 11.50 -3.42 11.35
C LYS A 78 10.28 -3.19 10.47
N ALA A 79 9.47 -4.23 10.32
CA ALA A 79 8.25 -4.14 9.53
C ALA A 79 7.08 -4.76 10.28
N HIS A 80 5.89 -4.29 9.96
CA HIS A 80 4.63 -4.75 10.56
C HIS A 80 3.87 -5.56 9.53
N GLY A 81 3.66 -6.85 9.82
CA GLY A 81 2.91 -7.73 8.92
C GLY A 81 1.41 -7.55 9.07
N LEU A 82 0.71 -7.41 7.97
CA LEU A 82 -0.76 -7.31 7.94
C LEU A 82 -1.30 -8.42 7.04
N LYS A 83 -2.13 -9.30 7.64
CA LYS A 83 -2.71 -10.42 6.90
C LYS A 83 -4.04 -10.02 6.29
N LEU A 84 -4.11 -10.07 4.97
CA LEU A 84 -5.34 -9.91 4.18
C LEU A 84 -6.09 -11.24 4.19
N VAL A 85 -7.43 -11.17 4.30
CA VAL A 85 -8.28 -12.36 4.40
C VAL A 85 -9.38 -12.41 3.33
N ASP A 86 -9.56 -11.34 2.57
CA ASP A 86 -10.58 -11.25 1.53
C ASP A 86 -9.90 -11.03 0.17
N PRO A 87 -10.05 -11.97 -0.77
CA PRO A 87 -9.36 -11.87 -2.08
C PRO A 87 -9.78 -10.68 -2.93
N HIS A 88 -10.86 -9.99 -2.60
CA HIS A 88 -11.22 -8.74 -3.29
C HIS A 88 -10.14 -7.66 -3.03
N TRP A 89 -9.60 -7.64 -1.82
CA TRP A 89 -8.49 -6.73 -1.46
C TRP A 89 -7.19 -7.55 -1.46
N TYR A 90 -6.67 -7.82 -2.65
CA TYR A 90 -5.61 -8.80 -2.87
C TYR A 90 -4.21 -8.28 -2.54
N HIS A 91 -4.00 -6.95 -2.55
CA HIS A 91 -2.77 -6.30 -2.11
C HIS A 91 -3.07 -5.34 -0.96
N LEU A 92 -2.06 -5.05 -0.16
CA LEU A 92 -2.20 -4.16 0.99
C LEU A 92 -2.70 -2.78 0.57
N ASP A 93 -2.18 -2.24 -0.53
CA ASP A 93 -2.54 -0.91 -1.02
C ASP A 93 -3.99 -0.78 -1.47
N THR A 94 -4.71 -1.90 -1.63
CA THR A 94 -6.15 -1.83 -1.95
C THR A 94 -7.01 -1.63 -0.71
N ALA A 95 -6.45 -1.91 0.49
CA ALA A 95 -7.20 -1.88 1.75
C ALA A 95 -6.60 -0.97 2.82
N PHE A 96 -5.42 -0.37 2.56
CA PHE A 96 -4.70 0.45 3.54
C PHE A 96 -3.87 1.51 2.81
N CYS A 97 -3.96 2.73 3.29
CA CYS A 97 -3.12 3.83 2.79
C CYS A 97 -2.61 4.65 3.98
N PRO A 98 -1.30 4.60 4.25
CA PRO A 98 -0.71 5.53 5.22
C PRO A 98 -0.84 6.96 4.73
N LEU A 99 -1.15 7.86 5.65
CA LEU A 99 -1.33 9.28 5.36
C LEU A 99 -0.32 10.11 6.16
N PRO A 100 -0.08 11.34 5.75
CA PRO A 100 0.76 12.26 6.53
C PRO A 100 0.27 12.45 7.97
N ARG A 101 1.17 12.98 8.81
CA ARG A 101 0.94 13.28 10.24
C ARG A 101 0.62 12.04 11.06
N GLY A 102 1.11 10.87 10.64
CA GLY A 102 0.87 9.62 11.37
C GLY A 102 -0.57 9.13 11.31
N GLN A 103 -1.30 9.51 10.28
CA GLN A 103 -2.67 9.05 10.06
C GLN A 103 -2.71 7.94 9.02
N ALA A 104 -3.87 7.28 8.88
CA ALA A 104 -4.08 6.26 7.85
C ALA A 104 -5.56 6.09 7.56
N ILE A 105 -5.88 5.66 6.35
CA ILE A 105 -7.20 5.11 6.03
C ILE A 105 -7.07 3.60 5.82
N ALA A 106 -8.06 2.84 6.26
CA ALA A 106 -8.04 1.39 6.10
C ALA A 106 -9.46 0.82 6.09
N TYR A 107 -9.62 -0.35 5.45
CA TYR A 107 -10.89 -1.07 5.45
C TYR A 107 -10.76 -2.33 6.31
N ALA A 108 -11.41 -2.32 7.48
CA ALA A 108 -11.21 -3.34 8.51
C ALA A 108 -11.50 -4.77 8.05
N LYS A 109 -12.57 -4.97 7.24
CA LYS A 109 -12.98 -6.32 6.83
C LYS A 109 -12.00 -7.01 5.88
N ALA A 110 -11.08 -6.25 5.29
CA ALA A 110 -10.04 -6.84 4.45
C ALA A 110 -9.00 -7.63 5.27
N PHE A 111 -8.92 -7.37 6.58
CA PHE A 111 -7.82 -7.84 7.43
C PHE A 111 -8.26 -8.88 8.46
N SER A 112 -7.30 -9.72 8.88
CA SER A 112 -7.51 -10.58 10.03
C SER A 112 -7.70 -9.73 11.30
N GLY A 113 -8.36 -10.31 12.32
CA GLY A 113 -8.56 -9.62 13.60
C GLY A 113 -7.26 -9.13 14.24
N ASN A 114 -6.20 -9.93 14.17
CA ASN A 114 -4.89 -9.53 14.70
C ASN A 114 -4.31 -8.33 13.93
N SER A 115 -4.52 -8.28 12.62
CA SER A 115 -4.04 -7.15 11.81
C SER A 115 -4.83 -5.86 12.12
N VAL A 116 -6.15 -5.99 12.35
CA VAL A 116 -6.97 -4.85 12.78
C VAL A 116 -6.48 -4.34 14.15
N ALA A 117 -6.18 -5.24 15.07
CA ALA A 117 -5.65 -4.87 16.38
C ALA A 117 -4.31 -4.13 16.25
N ALA A 118 -3.40 -4.66 15.41
CA ALA A 118 -2.10 -4.03 15.16
C ALA A 118 -2.24 -2.62 14.57
N LEU A 119 -3.19 -2.42 13.65
CA LEU A 119 -3.48 -1.11 13.08
C LEU A 119 -4.02 -0.15 14.15
N ASN A 120 -4.93 -0.63 15.00
CA ASN A 120 -5.47 0.18 16.10
C ASN A 120 -4.36 0.56 17.10
N ASP A 121 -3.49 -0.39 17.44
CA ASP A 121 -2.38 -0.13 18.37
C ASP A 121 -1.40 0.92 17.80
N ALA A 122 -1.14 0.85 16.50
CA ALA A 122 -0.17 1.72 15.86
C ALA A 122 -0.69 3.13 15.57
N PHE A 123 -1.97 3.26 15.24
CA PHE A 123 -2.54 4.53 14.79
C PHE A 123 -3.54 5.12 15.80
N GLY A 124 -4.16 4.30 16.64
CA GLY A 124 -5.15 4.77 17.61
C GLY A 124 -6.27 5.57 16.96
N ALA A 125 -6.51 6.77 17.48
CA ALA A 125 -7.53 7.67 16.94
C ALA A 125 -7.16 8.25 15.56
N ASN A 126 -5.93 7.98 15.07
CA ASN A 126 -5.48 8.51 13.78
C ASN A 126 -5.78 7.57 12.61
N ILE A 127 -6.36 6.39 12.86
CA ILE A 127 -6.84 5.57 11.76
C ILE A 127 -8.28 5.96 11.43
N ILE A 128 -8.58 6.09 10.15
CA ILE A 128 -9.93 6.34 9.64
C ILE A 128 -10.39 5.04 8.97
N TRP A 129 -11.37 4.40 9.60
CA TRP A 129 -11.93 3.17 9.04
C TRP A 129 -12.92 3.51 7.93
N VAL A 130 -12.58 3.10 6.72
CA VAL A 130 -13.35 3.43 5.51
C VAL A 130 -14.63 2.59 5.45
N PRO A 131 -15.80 3.21 5.19
CA PRO A 131 -17.03 2.44 4.98
C PRO A 131 -16.93 1.48 3.79
N GLU A 132 -17.70 0.39 3.85
CA GLU A 132 -17.67 -0.65 2.80
C GLU A 132 -17.93 -0.09 1.40
N ALA A 133 -18.87 0.85 1.27
CA ALA A 133 -19.20 1.44 -0.02
C ALA A 133 -18.01 2.17 -0.64
N ASP A 134 -17.25 2.89 0.19
CA ASP A 134 -16.04 3.59 -0.26
C ASP A 134 -14.91 2.59 -0.55
N ALA A 135 -14.76 1.56 0.31
CA ALA A 135 -13.75 0.54 0.09
C ALA A 135 -13.95 -0.17 -1.26
N LYS A 136 -15.22 -0.48 -1.62
CA LYS A 136 -15.56 -1.09 -2.92
C LYS A 136 -15.24 -0.18 -4.10
N ASN A 137 -15.14 1.12 -3.88
CA ASN A 137 -14.67 2.08 -4.88
C ASN A 137 -13.14 2.31 -4.78
N PHE A 138 -12.43 1.42 -4.09
CA PHE A 138 -10.98 1.48 -3.91
C PHE A 138 -10.49 2.80 -3.27
N ALA A 139 -11.26 3.34 -2.31
CA ALA A 139 -10.87 4.58 -1.63
C ALA A 139 -9.52 4.45 -0.91
N CYS A 140 -9.17 3.24 -0.42
CA CYS A 140 -7.86 3.02 0.21
C CYS A 140 -6.71 2.96 -0.80
N ASN A 141 -7.00 2.71 -2.09
CA ASN A 141 -5.96 2.70 -3.12
C ASN A 141 -5.68 4.13 -3.57
N ALA A 142 -5.24 4.93 -2.63
CA ALA A 142 -5.08 6.39 -2.75
C ALA A 142 -3.60 6.78 -2.70
N ILE A 143 -3.32 8.00 -3.14
CA ILE A 143 -1.98 8.57 -3.10
C ILE A 143 -2.04 9.86 -2.29
N SER A 144 -1.16 10.00 -1.30
CA SER A 144 -1.00 11.27 -0.60
C SER A 144 0.07 12.10 -1.31
N ILE A 145 -0.28 13.34 -1.68
CA ILE A 145 0.64 14.27 -2.35
C ILE A 145 0.86 15.48 -1.44
N GLY A 146 2.03 15.76 -1.13
CA GLY A 146 2.35 17.00 -0.41
C GLY A 146 3.62 16.88 0.40
N UNK A 147 4.26 17.86 0.16
CA UNK A 147 5.52 17.91 0.81
C UNK A 147 5.44 18.58 2.11
N UNK A 148 6.20 18.27 2.84
CA UNK A 148 6.29 18.76 4.13
C UNK A 148 5.56 20.00 4.41
N UNK A 149 5.39 20.42 5.26
CA UNK A 149 4.85 21.53 5.85
C UNK A 149 3.99 22.47 5.07
N UNK A 150 3.84 22.10 4.03
CA UNK A 150 3.11 23.03 3.28
C UNK A 150 1.66 22.98 3.48
N ILE A 151 0.99 23.69 2.77
CA ILE A 151 -0.42 24.06 2.78
C ILE A 151 -1.25 22.96 2.11
N GLY A 152 -2.15 22.40 2.87
CA GLY A 152 -3.14 21.46 2.34
C GLY A 152 -2.56 20.14 1.87
N GLN A 153 -2.64 19.11 2.70
CA GLN A 153 -2.22 17.78 2.27
C GLN A 153 -3.33 17.17 1.42
N ARG A 154 -2.96 16.76 0.24
CA ARG A 154 -3.90 16.26 -0.75
C ARG A 154 -3.89 14.74 -0.82
N ILE A 155 -5.08 14.18 -0.93
CA ILE A 155 -5.24 12.74 -1.14
C ILE A 155 -5.94 12.57 -2.49
N VAL A 156 -5.28 11.90 -3.41
CA VAL A 156 -5.87 11.56 -4.71
C VAL A 156 -6.45 10.17 -4.61
N MET A 157 -7.72 10.02 -4.90
CA MET A 157 -8.41 8.72 -4.89
C MET A 157 -9.47 8.66 -6.00
N HIS A 158 -9.95 7.47 -6.31
CA HIS A 158 -10.95 7.32 -7.36
C HIS A 158 -12.22 8.07 -7.02
N ARG A 159 -12.80 7.75 -5.87
CA ARG A 159 -14.05 8.34 -5.38
C ARG A 159 -14.08 8.28 -3.86
N ALA A 160 -14.84 9.18 -3.26
CA ALA A 160 -15.17 9.15 -1.84
C ALA A 160 -16.61 9.59 -1.66
N SER A 161 -17.28 9.00 -0.69
CA SER A 161 -18.60 9.49 -0.27
C SER A 161 -18.45 10.86 0.40
N ALA A 162 -19.52 11.63 0.45
CA ALA A 162 -19.52 12.92 1.16
C ALA A 162 -19.10 12.75 2.63
N GLU A 163 -19.44 11.61 3.24
CA GLU A 163 -19.05 11.30 4.61
C GLU A 163 -17.55 11.12 4.74
N LEU A 164 -16.94 10.35 3.85
CA LEU A 164 -15.49 10.13 3.86
C LEU A 164 -14.73 11.42 3.54
N GLU A 165 -15.21 12.19 2.56
CA GLU A 165 -14.62 13.51 2.23
C GLU A 165 -14.65 14.44 3.43
N SER A 166 -15.81 14.52 4.10
CA SER A 166 -15.98 15.37 5.30
C SER A 166 -15.03 14.93 6.41
N THR A 167 -14.90 13.61 6.64
CA THR A 167 -14.01 13.07 7.66
C THR A 167 -12.55 13.44 7.34
N LEU A 168 -12.15 13.27 6.09
CA LEU A 168 -10.79 13.61 5.67
C LEU A 168 -10.51 15.10 5.78
N ALA A 169 -11.49 15.94 5.41
CA ALA A 169 -11.36 17.38 5.53
C ALA A 169 -11.18 17.83 7.00
N GLN A 170 -11.95 17.23 7.92
CA GLN A 170 -11.81 17.49 9.36
C GLN A 170 -10.44 17.10 9.89
N ARG A 171 -9.77 16.15 9.24
CA ARG A 171 -8.42 15.71 9.57
C ARG A 171 -7.34 16.52 8.84
N GLY A 172 -7.72 17.53 8.08
CA GLY A 172 -6.81 18.45 7.41
C GLY A 172 -6.38 18.03 6.03
N PHE A 173 -7.14 17.15 5.37
CA PHE A 173 -6.83 16.69 4.01
C PHE A 173 -7.80 17.28 3.00
N GLU A 174 -7.29 17.61 1.83
CA GLU A 174 -8.07 17.96 0.64
C GLU A 174 -8.18 16.71 -0.24
N VAL A 175 -9.40 16.26 -0.51
CA VAL A 175 -9.61 15.10 -1.39
C VAL A 175 -9.70 15.57 -2.84
N ILE A 176 -8.90 14.94 -3.70
CA ILE A 176 -8.97 15.15 -5.15
C ILE A 176 -9.43 13.82 -5.76
N THR A 177 -10.57 13.85 -6.44
CA THR A 177 -11.07 12.65 -7.09
C THR A 177 -10.57 12.57 -8.53
N ALA A 178 -10.15 11.37 -8.93
CA ALA A 178 -9.69 11.08 -10.28
C ALA A 178 -10.44 9.86 -10.82
N ASP A 179 -11.22 10.04 -11.87
CA ASP A 179 -11.98 8.90 -12.41
C ASP A 179 -11.04 7.91 -13.09
N VAL A 180 -10.79 6.81 -12.40
CA VAL A 180 -10.00 5.68 -12.91
C VAL A 180 -10.87 4.43 -13.07
N SER A 181 -12.16 4.62 -13.37
CA SER A 181 -13.14 3.52 -13.48
C SER A 181 -12.73 2.45 -14.49
N GLU A 182 -12.05 2.81 -15.58
CA GLU A 182 -11.59 1.84 -16.55
C GLU A 182 -10.46 0.97 -15.99
N PHE A 183 -9.58 1.54 -15.17
CA PHE A 183 -8.48 0.80 -14.54
C PHE A 183 -8.98 -0.12 -13.43
N ILE A 184 -10.03 0.27 -12.72
CA ILE A 184 -10.65 -0.55 -11.67
C ILE A 184 -11.16 -1.88 -12.24
N LYS A 185 -11.56 -1.92 -13.50
CA LYS A 185 -11.95 -3.16 -14.15
C LYS A 185 -10.79 -4.19 -14.19
N ALA A 186 -9.57 -3.70 -14.16
CA ALA A 186 -8.37 -4.54 -14.06
C ALA A 186 -7.89 -4.72 -12.60
N GLY A 187 -8.62 -4.17 -11.64
CA GLY A 187 -8.40 -4.42 -10.22
C GLY A 187 -7.59 -3.39 -9.47
N GLY A 188 -7.26 -2.23 -10.06
CA GLY A 188 -6.47 -1.22 -9.38
C GLY A 188 -6.98 0.19 -9.57
N ALA A 189 -6.64 1.09 -8.64
CA ALA A 189 -7.03 2.49 -8.70
C ALA A 189 -5.78 3.39 -8.65
N CYS A 190 -5.86 4.53 -7.97
CA CYS A 190 -4.84 5.58 -8.09
C CYS A 190 -3.44 5.13 -7.67
N LYS A 191 -3.31 4.44 -6.52
CA LYS A 191 -1.99 3.98 -6.04
C LYS A 191 -1.38 2.97 -6.99
N CYS A 192 -2.19 2.04 -7.51
CA CYS A 192 -1.71 1.00 -8.43
C CYS A 192 -1.17 1.58 -9.75
N LEU A 193 -1.53 2.82 -10.09
CA LEU A 193 -1.07 3.49 -11.31
C LEU A 193 0.23 4.28 -11.09
N THR A 194 0.83 4.20 -9.89
CA THR A 194 2.00 5.00 -9.55
C THR A 194 3.14 4.14 -9.03
N LEU A 195 4.35 4.59 -9.26
CA LEU A 195 5.56 4.01 -8.68
C LEU A 195 6.42 5.15 -8.16
N GLU A 196 6.71 5.14 -6.88
CA GLU A 196 7.62 6.12 -6.27
C GLU A 196 9.06 5.62 -6.43
N ILE A 197 9.97 6.50 -6.86
CA ILE A 197 11.38 6.17 -7.11
C ILE A 197 12.34 7.22 -6.54
#